data_b393cbba3b02ab1f6d53c165a88f5128
#
_entry.id   b393cbba3b02ab1f6d53c165a88f5128
#
_cell.length_a   1.000
_cell.length_b   1.000
_cell.length_c   1.000
_cell.angle_alpha   90.00
_cell.angle_beta   90.00
_cell.angle_gamma   90.00
#
_symmetry.space_group_name_H-M   'P 1'
#
loop_
_entity.id
_entity.type
_entity.pdbx_description
1 polymer ?
#
loop_
_entity_poly.entity_id
_entity_poly.type
_entity_poly.pdbx_seq_one_letter_code
_entity_poly.pdbx_strand_id
1 'polypeptide(L)'
;MPMTTISRRRFLATVAAVAAAGAPRPARGGTAVKIGTAVLGDYSMAGPVIVALERGFFAREGLEAEFVPFRGGPDLLKAVMGGDVLVGITGSTDILVFREAGSPIKMVATHTEGNHFTLNVAPDLSSVAGLKGKAIGVTRVGATTWIFARMLAKKEGWDPDKDVQIVGLGGLDAQLAALARREIAAYVWGDGGAVTELQGKSKVLLRFDAVTGKWISQIQYASEDAIKHQADPIRRSLRALFTALKLMRESPRDAAEICSKKLGWPPEAVLRAHRISGPLLPVDGRIDVAALGVMQGTLLEYDVIKKKLPLEDHFTREFTPVRV
;
A
#
# COMPACT_ATOMS: atom_id res chain seq x y z
N MET A 1 -7.92 -74.26 46.10
CA MET A 1 -9.09 -73.81 45.29
C MET A 1 -8.54 -73.27 43.98
N PRO A 2 -9.01 -73.74 42.84
CA PRO A 2 -8.30 -73.57 41.58
C PRO A 2 -8.57 -72.22 40.89
N MET A 3 -7.52 -71.62 40.32
CA MET A 3 -7.55 -70.45 39.45
C MET A 3 -8.16 -70.82 38.09
N THR A 4 -9.24 -70.17 37.70
CA THR A 4 -9.86 -70.27 36.38
C THR A 4 -9.18 -69.40 35.37
N THR A 5 -8.52 -70.03 34.43
CA THR A 5 -7.88 -69.46 33.23
C THR A 5 -8.92 -68.92 32.25
N ILE A 6 -8.97 -67.61 32.02
CA ILE A 6 -9.83 -66.99 30.99
C ILE A 6 -9.06 -67.00 29.65
N SER A 7 -9.66 -67.70 28.69
CA SER A 7 -9.17 -67.98 27.36
C SER A 7 -8.92 -66.72 26.50
N ARG A 8 -7.71 -66.62 25.91
CA ARG A 8 -7.23 -65.57 25.00
C ARG A 8 -7.97 -65.41 23.64
N ARG A 9 -9.07 -66.16 23.44
CA ARG A 9 -9.74 -66.18 22.11
C ARG A 9 -11.02 -65.32 21.99
N ARG A 10 -11.38 -64.49 22.96
CA ARG A 10 -12.56 -63.63 22.89
C ARG A 10 -12.28 -62.11 22.94
N PHE A 11 -11.02 -61.73 22.78
CA PHE A 11 -10.63 -60.30 22.81
C PHE A 11 -10.25 -59.73 21.44
N LEU A 12 -10.44 -60.45 20.33
CA LEU A 12 -10.05 -60.04 18.98
C LEU A 12 -11.23 -59.78 18.03
N ALA A 13 -12.44 -59.58 18.51
CA ALA A 13 -13.60 -59.38 17.65
C ALA A 13 -14.37 -58.05 17.81
N THR A 14 -13.76 -57.03 18.48
CA THR A 14 -14.48 -55.74 18.72
C THR A 14 -13.63 -54.50 18.48
N VAL A 15 -12.61 -54.55 17.62
CA VAL A 15 -11.80 -53.37 17.22
C VAL A 15 -11.66 -53.31 15.69
N ALA A 16 -12.76 -53.44 14.96
CA ALA A 16 -12.73 -53.35 13.51
C ALA A 16 -13.91 -52.56 12.94
N ALA A 17 -14.35 -51.47 13.60
CA ALA A 17 -15.45 -50.68 13.07
C ALA A 17 -15.42 -49.19 13.51
N VAL A 18 -14.26 -48.56 13.75
CA VAL A 18 -14.15 -47.09 13.89
C VAL A 18 -12.82 -46.60 13.31
N ALA A 19 -12.59 -46.83 12.04
CA ALA A 19 -11.45 -46.27 11.32
C ALA A 19 -11.80 -45.90 9.86
N ALA A 20 -12.95 -45.25 9.68
CA ALA A 20 -13.35 -44.71 8.38
C ALA A 20 -14.01 -43.32 8.54
N ALA A 21 -13.43 -42.47 9.41
CA ALA A 21 -13.84 -41.08 9.48
C ALA A 21 -12.59 -40.22 9.66
N GLY A 22 -12.14 -39.58 8.59
CA GLY A 22 -11.18 -38.49 8.68
C GLY A 22 -9.75 -38.83 8.30
N ALA A 23 -9.51 -39.35 7.09
CA ALA A 23 -8.24 -39.02 6.46
C ALA A 23 -8.19 -37.49 6.34
N PRO A 24 -7.15 -36.81 6.89
CA PRO A 24 -7.00 -35.40 6.63
C PRO A 24 -6.90 -35.27 5.10
N ARG A 25 -7.86 -34.53 4.49
CA ARG A 25 -7.70 -34.07 3.12
C ARG A 25 -6.36 -33.34 3.10
N PRO A 26 -5.42 -33.68 2.20
CA PRO A 26 -4.23 -32.88 2.06
C PRO A 26 -4.71 -31.46 1.84
N ALA A 27 -4.34 -30.56 2.72
CA ALA A 27 -4.50 -29.13 2.49
C ALA A 27 -3.88 -28.91 1.11
N ARG A 28 -4.68 -28.52 0.11
CA ARG A 28 -4.15 -28.08 -1.17
C ARG A 28 -3.31 -26.86 -0.80
N GLY A 29 -1.97 -27.06 -0.77
CA GLY A 29 -1.03 -25.98 -0.52
C GLY A 29 -1.36 -24.84 -1.48
N GLY A 30 -1.67 -23.66 -0.95
CA GLY A 30 -1.95 -22.48 -1.76
C GLY A 30 -0.68 -22.07 -2.50
N THR A 31 -0.83 -21.31 -3.59
CA THR A 31 0.32 -20.69 -4.24
C THR A 31 0.88 -19.61 -3.30
N ALA A 32 2.14 -19.77 -2.87
CA ALA A 32 2.80 -18.77 -2.02
C ALA A 32 3.03 -17.47 -2.81
N VAL A 33 2.62 -16.33 -2.24
CA VAL A 33 2.80 -15.00 -2.83
C VAL A 33 3.15 -13.98 -1.76
N LYS A 34 3.96 -12.98 -2.11
CA LYS A 34 4.20 -11.82 -1.26
C LYS A 34 3.58 -10.56 -1.88
N ILE A 35 2.83 -9.84 -1.05
CA ILE A 35 2.24 -8.55 -1.40
C ILE A 35 2.97 -7.48 -0.60
N GLY A 36 3.57 -6.53 -1.30
CA GLY A 36 4.35 -5.46 -0.69
C GLY A 36 3.65 -4.12 -0.72
N THR A 37 3.82 -3.32 0.33
CA THR A 37 3.41 -1.90 0.33
C THR A 37 4.61 -1.01 0.56
N ALA A 38 4.64 0.16 -0.08
CA ALA A 38 5.71 1.13 0.10
C ALA A 38 5.85 1.58 1.56
N VAL A 39 4.74 1.66 2.31
CA VAL A 39 4.72 1.98 3.75
C VAL A 39 3.59 1.21 4.46
N LEU A 40 3.71 1.07 5.78
CA LEU A 40 2.65 0.49 6.63
C LEU A 40 1.64 1.56 7.10
N GLY A 41 2.14 2.71 7.54
CA GLY A 41 1.35 3.76 8.21
C GLY A 41 0.48 4.61 7.26
N ASP A 42 -0.17 3.97 6.29
CA ASP A 42 -1.12 4.55 5.35
C ASP A 42 -2.28 3.57 5.19
N TYR A 43 -3.49 3.97 5.65
CA TYR A 43 -4.64 3.09 5.70
C TYR A 43 -5.12 2.66 4.32
N SER A 44 -5.18 3.57 3.36
CA SER A 44 -5.61 3.24 2.00
C SER A 44 -4.64 2.29 1.29
N MET A 45 -3.34 2.37 1.60
CA MET A 45 -2.31 1.50 1.02
C MET A 45 -2.24 0.12 1.67
N ALA A 46 -2.12 0.07 2.99
CA ALA A 46 -1.92 -1.16 3.73
C ALA A 46 -3.24 -1.87 4.11
N GLY A 47 -4.32 -1.10 4.31
CA GLY A 47 -5.61 -1.62 4.77
C GLY A 47 -6.18 -2.75 3.91
N PRO A 48 -6.21 -2.64 2.57
CA PRO A 48 -6.72 -3.73 1.72
C PRO A 48 -5.95 -5.04 1.89
N VAL A 49 -4.64 -4.98 2.09
CA VAL A 49 -3.81 -6.18 2.33
C VAL A 49 -4.13 -6.78 3.70
N ILE A 50 -4.20 -5.93 4.74
CA ILE A 50 -4.54 -6.34 6.11
C ILE A 50 -5.91 -6.99 6.17
N VAL A 51 -6.92 -6.35 5.57
CA VAL A 51 -8.30 -6.86 5.51
C VAL A 51 -8.37 -8.16 4.73
N ALA A 52 -7.67 -8.25 3.57
CA ALA A 52 -7.68 -9.46 2.76
C ALA A 52 -7.06 -10.67 3.48
N LEU A 53 -6.00 -10.45 4.27
CA LEU A 53 -5.39 -11.48 5.10
C LEU A 53 -6.32 -11.90 6.25
N GLU A 54 -6.80 -10.95 7.03
CA GLU A 54 -7.60 -11.20 8.23
C GLU A 54 -8.93 -11.88 7.89
N ARG A 55 -9.54 -11.52 6.76
CA ARG A 55 -10.79 -12.12 6.25
C ARG A 55 -10.58 -13.37 5.40
N GLY A 56 -9.33 -13.80 5.19
CA GLY A 56 -9.00 -14.99 4.43
C GLY A 56 -9.33 -14.88 2.93
N PHE A 57 -9.32 -13.66 2.35
CA PHE A 57 -9.66 -13.48 0.93
C PHE A 57 -8.59 -14.06 0.03
N PHE A 58 -7.31 -13.96 0.39
CA PHE A 58 -6.24 -14.63 -0.33
C PHE A 58 -6.40 -16.17 -0.31
N ALA A 59 -6.74 -16.73 0.85
CA ALA A 59 -6.93 -18.18 0.98
C ALA A 59 -8.11 -18.68 0.13
N ARG A 60 -9.21 -17.90 0.01
CA ARG A 60 -10.33 -18.22 -0.89
C ARG A 60 -9.92 -18.22 -2.36
N GLU A 61 -8.93 -17.43 -2.72
CA GLU A 61 -8.31 -17.42 -4.04
C GLU A 61 -7.22 -18.51 -4.20
N GLY A 62 -7.04 -19.39 -3.22
CA GLY A 62 -6.02 -20.45 -3.23
C GLY A 62 -4.59 -19.89 -3.13
N LEU A 63 -4.41 -18.76 -2.46
CA LEU A 63 -3.11 -18.13 -2.23
C LEU A 63 -2.70 -18.22 -0.75
N GLU A 64 -1.42 -18.50 -0.51
CA GLU A 64 -0.76 -18.32 0.79
C GLU A 64 -0.01 -16.99 0.74
N ALA A 65 -0.66 -15.91 1.18
CA ALA A 65 -0.14 -14.57 1.05
C ALA A 65 0.63 -14.11 2.29
N GLU A 66 1.80 -13.54 2.07
CA GLU A 66 2.59 -12.81 3.06
C GLU A 66 2.53 -11.30 2.78
N PHE A 67 2.34 -10.49 3.82
CA PHE A 67 2.36 -9.03 3.72
C PHE A 67 3.73 -8.49 4.15
N VAL A 68 4.37 -7.71 3.26
CA VAL A 68 5.70 -7.14 3.49
C VAL A 68 5.64 -5.61 3.34
N PRO A 69 5.60 -4.84 4.43
CA PRO A 69 5.71 -3.38 4.37
C PRO A 69 7.18 -2.94 4.24
N PHE A 70 7.42 -1.94 3.39
CA PHE A 70 8.72 -1.33 3.14
C PHE A 70 8.84 0.07 3.77
N ARG A 71 9.93 0.78 3.45
CA ARG A 71 10.21 2.14 3.95
C ARG A 71 10.17 3.20 2.84
N GLY A 72 9.51 2.89 1.72
CA GLY A 72 9.33 3.76 0.55
C GLY A 72 9.30 2.97 -0.75
N GLY A 73 8.82 3.59 -1.83
CA GLY A 73 8.68 2.98 -3.15
C GLY A 73 9.99 2.39 -3.72
N PRO A 74 11.15 3.06 -3.61
CA PRO A 74 12.42 2.51 -4.11
C PRO A 74 12.85 1.19 -3.45
N ASP A 75 12.57 1.00 -2.16
CA ASP A 75 12.89 -0.26 -1.48
C ASP A 75 11.94 -1.39 -1.94
N LEU A 76 10.66 -1.07 -2.09
CA LEU A 76 9.66 -1.99 -2.65
C LEU A 76 9.98 -2.37 -4.10
N LEU A 77 10.42 -1.39 -4.93
CA LEU A 77 10.80 -1.65 -6.33
C LEU A 77 11.89 -2.73 -6.43
N LYS A 78 12.91 -2.65 -5.58
CA LYS A 78 13.99 -3.66 -5.56
C LYS A 78 13.44 -5.06 -5.30
N ALA A 79 12.52 -5.20 -4.35
CA ALA A 79 11.90 -6.49 -4.03
C ALA A 79 10.99 -7.01 -5.15
N VAL A 80 10.24 -6.14 -5.83
CA VAL A 80 9.42 -6.52 -7.00
C VAL A 80 10.30 -6.93 -8.17
N MET A 81 11.38 -6.19 -8.44
CA MET A 81 12.33 -6.50 -9.51
C MET A 81 13.13 -7.75 -9.24
N GLY A 82 13.44 -8.05 -7.97
CA GLY A 82 14.10 -9.28 -7.54
C GLY A 82 13.20 -10.52 -7.53
N GLY A 83 11.88 -10.35 -7.73
CA GLY A 83 10.90 -11.45 -7.67
C GLY A 83 10.49 -11.86 -6.26
N ASP A 84 10.99 -11.16 -5.21
CA ASP A 84 10.61 -11.42 -3.81
C ASP A 84 9.18 -10.97 -3.50
N VAL A 85 8.66 -9.99 -4.23
CA VAL A 85 7.30 -9.47 -4.11
C VAL A 85 6.60 -9.59 -5.47
N LEU A 86 5.44 -10.24 -5.48
CA LEU A 86 4.65 -10.45 -6.70
C LEU A 86 3.89 -9.18 -7.12
N VAL A 87 3.22 -8.55 -6.16
CA VAL A 87 2.46 -7.31 -6.38
C VAL A 87 2.92 -6.26 -5.37
N GLY A 88 3.41 -5.14 -5.88
CA GLY A 88 3.76 -3.97 -5.10
C GLY A 88 2.63 -2.94 -5.10
N ILE A 89 2.41 -2.27 -3.97
CA ILE A 89 1.46 -1.16 -3.82
C ILE A 89 2.24 0.07 -3.39
N THR A 90 2.18 1.13 -4.19
CA THR A 90 2.97 2.35 -3.97
C THR A 90 2.22 3.60 -4.44
N GLY A 91 2.79 4.77 -4.16
CA GLY A 91 2.31 6.01 -4.76
C GLY A 91 2.52 6.02 -6.27
N SER A 92 1.56 6.57 -6.97
CA SER A 92 1.48 6.48 -8.45
C SER A 92 2.61 7.18 -9.20
N THR A 93 3.22 8.22 -8.62
CA THR A 93 4.35 8.90 -9.26
C THR A 93 5.54 7.97 -9.46
N ASP A 94 5.66 6.95 -8.60
CA ASP A 94 6.76 5.99 -8.66
C ASP A 94 6.78 5.24 -10.00
N ILE A 95 5.60 4.88 -10.57
CA ILE A 95 5.57 4.17 -11.86
C ILE A 95 6.16 5.01 -13.00
N LEU A 96 5.88 6.32 -12.99
CA LEU A 96 6.37 7.24 -14.02
C LEU A 96 7.88 7.41 -13.93
N VAL A 97 8.40 7.60 -12.72
CA VAL A 97 9.83 7.78 -12.44
C VAL A 97 10.62 6.48 -12.71
N PHE A 98 10.11 5.35 -12.20
CA PHE A 98 10.82 4.08 -12.35
C PHE A 98 10.83 3.59 -13.80
N ARG A 99 9.74 3.80 -14.54
CA ARG A 99 9.68 3.47 -15.97
C ARG A 99 10.63 4.36 -16.79
N GLU A 100 10.69 5.66 -16.51
CA GLU A 100 11.65 6.56 -17.18
C GLU A 100 13.10 6.13 -16.94
N ALA A 101 13.40 5.65 -15.72
CA ALA A 101 14.70 5.09 -15.34
C ALA A 101 14.96 3.69 -15.94
N GLY A 102 14.04 3.13 -16.75
CA GLY A 102 14.20 1.88 -17.45
C GLY A 102 13.77 0.62 -16.67
N SER A 103 13.10 0.77 -15.52
CA SER A 103 12.62 -0.38 -14.77
C SER A 103 11.50 -1.12 -15.52
N PRO A 104 11.62 -2.44 -15.80
CA PRO A 104 10.62 -3.23 -16.51
C PRO A 104 9.46 -3.64 -15.57
N ILE A 105 8.64 -2.66 -15.21
CA ILE A 105 7.45 -2.81 -14.36
C ILE A 105 6.25 -2.20 -15.05
N LYS A 106 5.05 -2.67 -14.73
CA LYS A 106 3.79 -2.08 -15.19
C LYS A 106 2.78 -1.99 -14.06
N MET A 107 2.00 -0.92 -14.06
CA MET A 107 0.78 -0.80 -13.29
C MET A 107 -0.22 -1.87 -13.76
N VAL A 108 -0.73 -2.64 -12.83
CA VAL A 108 -1.72 -3.71 -13.06
C VAL A 108 -3.12 -3.32 -12.61
N ALA A 109 -3.24 -2.35 -11.68
CA ALA A 109 -4.52 -1.76 -11.26
C ALA A 109 -4.31 -0.41 -10.56
N THR A 110 -5.31 0.45 -10.59
CA THR A 110 -5.44 1.59 -9.68
C THR A 110 -5.76 1.07 -8.28
N HIS A 111 -5.07 1.59 -7.26
CA HIS A 111 -5.27 1.20 -5.85
C HIS A 111 -6.03 2.27 -5.05
N THR A 112 -5.76 3.54 -5.32
CA THR A 112 -6.48 4.68 -4.75
C THR A 112 -6.54 5.79 -5.80
N GLU A 113 -7.74 6.26 -6.08
CA GLU A 113 -8.01 7.34 -7.04
C GLU A 113 -7.71 8.71 -6.43
N GLY A 114 -7.74 9.77 -7.24
CA GLY A 114 -7.52 11.15 -6.78
C GLY A 114 -6.15 11.37 -6.14
N ASN A 115 -6.06 12.29 -5.19
CA ASN A 115 -4.84 12.54 -4.41
C ASN A 115 -5.18 12.78 -2.93
N HIS A 116 -4.79 11.85 -2.06
CA HIS A 116 -5.04 11.93 -0.62
C HIS A 116 -3.80 12.37 0.19
N PHE A 117 -2.69 12.70 -0.49
CA PHE A 117 -1.47 13.12 0.19
C PHE A 117 -1.63 14.50 0.82
N THR A 118 -0.95 14.68 1.95
CA THR A 118 -0.98 15.91 2.77
C THR A 118 0.43 16.36 3.12
N LEU A 119 0.58 17.67 3.26
CA LEU A 119 1.71 18.31 3.93
C LEU A 119 1.35 18.49 5.40
N ASN A 120 2.08 17.82 6.26
CA ASN A 120 1.86 17.86 7.70
C ASN A 120 3.00 18.62 8.35
N VAL A 121 2.69 19.54 9.24
CA VAL A 121 3.65 20.46 9.84
C VAL A 121 3.61 20.41 11.36
N ALA A 122 4.65 20.92 12.00
CA ALA A 122 4.62 21.19 13.44
C ALA A 122 3.43 22.11 13.78
N PRO A 123 2.74 21.91 14.93
CA PRO A 123 1.49 22.64 15.24
C PRO A 123 1.61 24.16 15.24
N ASP A 124 2.80 24.69 15.52
CA ASP A 124 3.13 26.13 15.54
C ASP A 124 3.37 26.74 14.14
N LEU A 125 3.56 25.93 13.09
CA LEU A 125 3.76 26.43 11.74
C LEU A 125 2.41 26.71 11.06
N SER A 126 2.23 27.92 10.53
CA SER A 126 0.93 28.38 9.99
C SER A 126 0.91 28.63 8.48
N SER A 127 2.05 28.58 7.79
CA SER A 127 2.11 28.83 6.35
C SER A 127 3.17 28.00 5.65
N VAL A 128 2.97 27.73 4.36
CA VAL A 128 3.97 27.05 3.52
C VAL A 128 5.25 27.88 3.41
N ALA A 129 5.13 29.20 3.31
CA ALA A 129 6.28 30.11 3.26
C ALA A 129 7.23 29.96 4.47
N GLY A 130 6.69 29.60 5.64
CA GLY A 130 7.48 29.31 6.84
C GLY A 130 8.39 28.06 6.75
N LEU A 131 8.30 27.29 5.68
CA LEU A 131 9.16 26.13 5.43
C LEU A 131 10.47 26.47 4.71
N LYS A 132 10.59 27.69 4.15
CA LYS A 132 11.84 28.10 3.49
C LYS A 132 13.01 28.02 4.47
N GLY A 133 14.11 27.40 4.06
CA GLY A 133 15.27 27.13 4.89
C GLY A 133 15.12 25.99 5.91
N LYS A 134 13.99 25.28 5.92
CA LYS A 134 13.72 24.19 6.88
C LYS A 134 13.76 22.82 6.22
N ALA A 135 13.84 21.78 7.05
CA ALA A 135 13.81 20.39 6.61
C ALA A 135 12.37 19.87 6.48
N ILE A 136 12.11 19.15 5.39
CA ILE A 136 10.86 18.43 5.09
C ILE A 136 11.16 16.94 5.06
N GLY A 137 10.52 16.17 5.93
CA GLY A 137 10.65 14.73 5.99
C GLY A 137 9.85 14.03 4.90
N VAL A 138 10.45 12.99 4.31
CA VAL A 138 9.86 12.13 3.30
C VAL A 138 10.23 10.67 3.56
N THR A 139 9.58 9.72 2.88
CA THR A 139 9.90 8.30 3.09
C THR A 139 11.30 7.97 2.57
N ARG A 140 11.56 8.17 1.30
CA ARG A 140 12.87 7.97 0.63
C ARG A 140 13.07 9.02 -0.45
N VAL A 141 14.31 9.33 -0.76
CA VAL A 141 14.65 10.08 -1.98
C VAL A 141 14.17 9.30 -3.20
N GLY A 142 13.50 9.97 -4.11
CA GLY A 142 12.89 9.36 -5.30
C GLY A 142 11.51 8.71 -5.09
N ALA A 143 10.99 8.67 -3.85
CA ALA A 143 9.63 8.18 -3.59
C ALA A 143 8.58 9.29 -3.83
N THR A 144 7.30 8.91 -3.95
CA THR A 144 6.16 9.81 -4.13
C THR A 144 6.17 10.99 -3.15
N THR A 145 6.46 10.76 -1.87
CA THR A 145 6.51 11.84 -0.87
C THR A 145 7.64 12.83 -1.13
N TRP A 146 8.78 12.37 -1.62
CA TRP A 146 9.90 13.22 -2.03
C TRP A 146 9.53 14.05 -3.27
N ILE A 147 8.83 13.44 -4.23
CA ILE A 147 8.36 14.12 -5.43
C ILE A 147 7.41 15.25 -5.06
N PHE A 148 6.44 15.01 -4.18
CA PHE A 148 5.52 16.05 -3.73
C PHE A 148 6.22 17.19 -2.95
N ALA A 149 7.22 16.88 -2.14
CA ALA A 149 8.00 17.92 -1.46
C ALA A 149 8.75 18.81 -2.45
N ARG A 150 9.35 18.24 -3.51
CA ARG A 150 10.00 19.00 -4.60
C ARG A 150 9.01 19.82 -5.41
N MET A 151 7.87 19.24 -5.76
CA MET A 151 6.79 19.94 -6.46
C MET A 151 6.32 21.16 -5.65
N LEU A 152 6.12 20.98 -4.33
CA LEU A 152 5.75 22.08 -3.44
C LEU A 152 6.81 23.19 -3.47
N ALA A 153 8.08 22.86 -3.28
CA ALA A 153 9.17 23.83 -3.31
C ALA A 153 9.20 24.63 -4.63
N LYS A 154 9.10 23.95 -5.77
CA LYS A 154 9.07 24.62 -7.08
C LYS A 154 7.81 25.48 -7.27
N LYS A 155 6.64 25.03 -6.78
CA LYS A 155 5.41 25.81 -6.83
C LYS A 155 5.53 27.12 -6.06
N GLU A 156 6.25 27.10 -4.94
CA GLU A 156 6.55 28.29 -4.14
C GLU A 156 7.69 29.17 -4.75
N GLY A 157 8.22 28.79 -5.90
CA GLY A 157 9.35 29.48 -6.55
C GLY A 157 10.70 29.23 -5.88
N TRP A 158 10.83 28.13 -5.12
CA TRP A 158 12.07 27.75 -4.44
C TRP A 158 12.88 26.74 -5.25
N ASP A 159 14.19 26.80 -5.08
CA ASP A 159 15.09 25.73 -5.49
C ASP A 159 14.98 24.56 -4.50
N PRO A 160 14.46 23.38 -4.89
CA PRO A 160 14.26 22.26 -3.98
C PRO A 160 15.55 21.65 -3.44
N ASP A 161 16.71 22.01 -3.99
CA ASP A 161 18.02 21.51 -3.58
C ASP A 161 18.80 22.52 -2.73
N LYS A 162 18.30 23.79 -2.60
CA LYS A 162 18.97 24.87 -1.86
C LYS A 162 18.07 25.54 -0.83
N ASP A 163 16.80 25.80 -1.19
CA ASP A 163 15.88 26.61 -0.37
C ASP A 163 15.14 25.77 0.70
N VAL A 164 15.17 24.43 0.60
CA VAL A 164 14.63 23.50 1.57
C VAL A 164 15.53 22.26 1.68
N GLN A 165 15.50 21.59 2.82
CA GLN A 165 16.14 20.29 3.00
C GLN A 165 15.10 19.18 2.91
N ILE A 166 15.17 18.29 1.89
CA ILE A 166 14.24 17.16 1.77
C ILE A 166 14.95 15.90 2.26
N VAL A 167 14.50 15.36 3.43
CA VAL A 167 15.22 14.32 4.17
C VAL A 167 14.43 13.01 4.18
N GLY A 168 15.07 11.92 3.70
CA GLY A 168 14.48 10.57 3.73
C GLY A 168 14.58 9.95 5.12
N LEU A 169 13.44 9.78 5.82
CA LEU A 169 13.36 9.28 7.19
C LEU A 169 12.67 7.90 7.30
N GLY A 170 12.03 7.41 6.24
CA GLY A 170 11.31 6.14 6.24
C GLY A 170 9.89 6.24 6.77
N GLY A 171 9.52 5.41 7.74
CA GLY A 171 8.15 5.27 8.24
C GLY A 171 7.59 6.47 8.99
N LEU A 172 6.28 6.47 9.24
CA LEU A 172 5.56 7.57 9.89
C LEU A 172 6.11 7.88 11.29
N ASP A 173 6.46 6.86 12.07
CA ASP A 173 6.99 7.06 13.43
C ASP A 173 8.32 7.83 13.43
N ALA A 174 9.20 7.56 12.45
CA ALA A 174 10.44 8.30 12.31
C ALA A 174 10.20 9.77 11.93
N GLN A 175 9.22 10.03 11.06
CA GLN A 175 8.79 11.40 10.70
C GLN A 175 8.30 12.16 11.94
N LEU A 176 7.42 11.52 12.72
CA LEU A 176 6.87 12.12 13.94
C LEU A 176 7.93 12.38 15.02
N ALA A 177 8.85 11.43 15.18
CA ALA A 177 9.96 11.60 16.12
C ALA A 177 10.87 12.77 15.72
N ALA A 178 11.20 12.91 14.43
CA ALA A 178 11.99 14.02 13.91
C ALA A 178 11.23 15.36 14.02
N LEU A 179 9.91 15.37 13.77
CA LEU A 179 9.08 16.56 13.95
C LEU A 179 9.04 17.02 15.41
N ALA A 180 8.85 16.08 16.34
CA ALA A 180 8.83 16.37 17.77
C ALA A 180 10.17 16.93 18.30
N ARG A 181 11.29 16.46 17.74
CA ARG A 181 12.64 16.99 18.05
C ARG A 181 13.02 18.25 17.27
N ARG A 182 12.12 18.75 16.43
CA ARG A 182 12.35 19.91 15.55
C ARG A 182 13.51 19.72 14.55
N GLU A 183 13.86 18.48 14.24
CA GLU A 183 14.82 18.12 13.17
C GLU A 183 14.22 18.35 11.78
N ILE A 184 12.90 18.22 11.67
CA ILE A 184 12.12 18.63 10.49
C ILE A 184 10.99 19.57 10.92
N ALA A 185 10.55 20.45 10.03
CA ALA A 185 9.43 21.35 10.25
C ALA A 185 8.12 20.81 9.65
N ALA A 186 8.23 19.92 8.68
CA ALA A 186 7.10 19.31 7.98
C ALA A 186 7.44 17.91 7.49
N TYR A 187 6.42 17.14 7.13
CA TYR A 187 6.57 15.89 6.38
C TYR A 187 5.41 15.69 5.41
N VAL A 188 5.66 14.97 4.32
CA VAL A 188 4.63 14.58 3.36
C VAL A 188 4.18 13.17 3.65
N TRP A 189 2.85 12.98 3.77
CA TRP A 189 2.26 11.67 4.02
C TRP A 189 0.88 11.52 3.37
N GLY A 190 0.35 10.29 3.33
CA GLY A 190 -1.02 9.98 2.92
C GLY A 190 -2.03 10.21 4.05
N ASP A 191 -3.06 9.36 4.12
CA ASP A 191 -4.17 9.51 5.08
C ASP A 191 -3.75 9.37 6.56
N GLY A 192 -2.62 8.73 6.85
CA GLY A 192 -2.02 8.70 8.19
C GLY A 192 -1.67 10.08 8.75
N GLY A 193 -1.49 11.09 7.90
CA GLY A 193 -1.30 12.49 8.33
C GLY A 193 -2.48 13.03 9.14
N ALA A 194 -3.71 12.69 8.75
CA ALA A 194 -4.90 13.07 9.51
C ALA A 194 -5.03 12.36 10.86
N VAL A 195 -4.46 11.15 10.98
CA VAL A 195 -4.38 10.43 12.27
C VAL A 195 -3.47 11.18 13.23
N THR A 196 -2.32 11.63 12.75
CA THR A 196 -1.36 12.37 13.57
C THR A 196 -1.85 13.76 13.98
N GLU A 197 -2.68 14.40 13.14
CA GLU A 197 -3.40 15.64 13.49
C GLU A 197 -4.41 15.38 14.61
N LEU A 198 -5.23 14.33 14.51
CA LEU A 198 -6.17 13.95 15.57
C LEU A 198 -5.47 13.67 16.91
N GLN A 199 -4.24 13.16 16.87
CA GLN A 199 -3.40 12.92 18.05
C GLN A 199 -2.68 14.18 18.56
N GLY A 200 -2.87 15.35 17.91
CA GLY A 200 -2.19 16.59 18.26
C GLY A 200 -0.68 16.60 17.99
N LYS A 201 -0.18 15.62 17.24
CA LYS A 201 1.26 15.47 16.94
C LYS A 201 1.72 16.36 15.78
N SER A 202 0.81 16.67 14.88
CA SER A 202 1.05 17.51 13.69
C SER A 202 -0.22 18.25 13.32
N LYS A 203 -0.14 19.07 12.28
CA LYS A 203 -1.27 19.78 11.68
C LYS A 203 -1.19 19.60 10.17
N VAL A 204 -2.31 19.27 9.54
CA VAL A 204 -2.42 19.26 8.08
C VAL A 204 -2.46 20.72 7.60
N LEU A 205 -1.41 21.16 6.92
CA LEU A 205 -1.31 22.51 6.37
C LEU A 205 -1.84 22.61 4.94
N LEU A 206 -1.61 21.57 4.14
CA LEU A 206 -1.99 21.52 2.73
C LEU A 206 -2.41 20.10 2.34
N ARG A 207 -3.43 19.99 1.52
CA ARG A 207 -3.78 18.77 0.78
C ARG A 207 -3.28 18.92 -0.65
N PHE A 208 -2.60 17.88 -1.16
CA PHE A 208 -2.04 17.92 -2.52
C PHE A 208 -3.11 17.83 -3.62
N ASP A 209 -4.32 17.38 -3.34
CA ASP A 209 -5.45 17.46 -4.29
C ASP A 209 -5.78 18.91 -4.71
N ALA A 210 -5.49 19.89 -3.85
CA ALA A 210 -5.65 21.31 -4.17
C ALA A 210 -4.58 21.85 -5.15
N VAL A 211 -3.50 21.14 -5.38
CA VAL A 211 -2.36 21.59 -6.19
C VAL A 211 -2.03 20.66 -7.36
N THR A 212 -2.57 19.47 -7.37
CA THR A 212 -2.49 18.53 -8.48
C THR A 212 -3.81 18.49 -9.22
N GLY A 213 -3.83 18.44 -10.53
CA GLY A 213 -5.06 18.24 -11.29
C GLY A 213 -5.65 16.83 -11.09
N LYS A 214 -6.23 16.29 -12.14
CA LYS A 214 -6.69 14.90 -12.15
C LYS A 214 -5.53 13.96 -11.85
N TRP A 215 -5.70 13.05 -10.89
CA TRP A 215 -4.61 12.28 -10.32
C TRP A 215 -5.02 10.84 -10.01
N ILE A 216 -4.05 9.95 -9.97
CA ILE A 216 -4.14 8.62 -9.33
C ILE A 216 -3.24 8.69 -8.09
N SER A 217 -3.74 8.35 -6.93
CA SER A 217 -2.95 8.45 -5.71
C SER A 217 -1.99 7.29 -5.52
N GLN A 218 -2.52 6.09 -5.63
CA GLN A 218 -1.76 4.85 -5.42
C GLN A 218 -2.08 3.82 -6.49
N ILE A 219 -1.12 2.97 -6.77
CA ILE A 219 -1.20 1.92 -7.79
C ILE A 219 -0.79 0.56 -7.25
N GLN A 220 -1.27 -0.48 -7.92
CA GLN A 220 -0.74 -1.84 -7.84
C GLN A 220 0.10 -2.09 -9.08
N TYR A 221 1.30 -2.63 -8.91
CA TYR A 221 2.23 -2.89 -10.01
C TYR A 221 2.95 -4.22 -9.84
N ALA A 222 3.44 -4.77 -10.94
CA ALA A 222 4.26 -5.97 -10.97
C ALA A 222 5.41 -5.80 -11.98
N SER A 223 6.43 -6.63 -11.92
CA SER A 223 7.46 -6.70 -12.97
C SER A 223 6.87 -7.26 -14.26
N GLU A 224 7.41 -6.86 -15.41
CA GLU A 224 7.00 -7.39 -16.71
C GLU A 224 7.22 -8.91 -16.80
N ASP A 225 8.25 -9.41 -16.13
CA ASP A 225 8.51 -10.84 -16.00
C ASP A 225 7.40 -11.57 -15.23
N ALA A 226 6.98 -11.02 -14.07
CA ALA A 226 5.88 -11.59 -13.29
C ALA A 226 4.55 -11.52 -14.07
N ILE A 227 4.28 -10.44 -14.79
CA ILE A 227 3.10 -10.31 -15.67
C ILE A 227 3.09 -11.43 -16.71
N LYS A 228 4.23 -11.71 -17.33
CA LYS A 228 4.34 -12.75 -18.36
C LYS A 228 4.23 -14.17 -17.82
N HIS A 229 4.84 -14.47 -16.67
CA HIS A 229 4.99 -15.84 -16.18
C HIS A 229 4.10 -16.18 -14.97
N GLN A 230 3.54 -15.19 -14.29
CA GLN A 230 2.73 -15.33 -13.09
C GLN A 230 1.39 -14.57 -13.16
N ALA A 231 0.81 -14.45 -14.35
CA ALA A 231 -0.44 -13.70 -14.58
C ALA A 231 -1.61 -14.22 -13.71
N ASP A 232 -1.73 -15.55 -13.52
CA ASP A 232 -2.80 -16.13 -12.70
C ASP A 232 -2.67 -15.80 -11.21
N PRO A 233 -1.51 -15.96 -10.53
CA PRO A 233 -1.32 -15.47 -9.17
C PRO A 233 -1.57 -13.97 -9.02
N ILE A 234 -1.17 -13.13 -9.98
CA ILE A 234 -1.45 -11.69 -9.97
C ILE A 234 -2.98 -11.48 -10.00
N ARG A 235 -3.69 -12.10 -10.93
CA ARG A 235 -5.16 -11.96 -11.07
C ARG A 235 -5.90 -12.37 -9.80
N ARG A 236 -5.50 -13.49 -9.18
CA ARG A 236 -6.06 -13.96 -7.90
C ARG A 236 -5.75 -12.99 -6.76
N SER A 237 -4.53 -12.46 -6.70
CA SER A 237 -4.14 -11.45 -5.71
C SER A 237 -4.99 -10.17 -5.83
N LEU A 238 -5.21 -9.70 -7.06
CA LEU A 238 -6.06 -8.55 -7.30
C LEU A 238 -7.51 -8.80 -6.87
N ARG A 239 -8.11 -9.98 -7.15
CA ARG A 239 -9.46 -10.30 -6.65
C ARG A 239 -9.54 -10.27 -5.13
N ALA A 240 -8.57 -10.84 -4.42
CA ALA A 240 -8.53 -10.79 -2.98
C ALA A 240 -8.45 -9.34 -2.45
N LEU A 241 -7.59 -8.52 -3.03
CA LEU A 241 -7.42 -7.10 -2.66
C LEU A 241 -8.68 -6.28 -2.98
N PHE A 242 -9.32 -6.49 -4.13
CA PHE A 242 -10.54 -5.76 -4.49
C PHE A 242 -11.77 -6.21 -3.69
N THR A 243 -11.80 -7.47 -3.24
CA THR A 243 -12.80 -7.94 -2.25
C THR A 243 -12.61 -7.20 -0.91
N ALA A 244 -11.37 -6.97 -0.50
CA ALA A 244 -11.08 -6.17 0.69
C ALA A 244 -11.44 -4.69 0.50
N LEU A 245 -11.10 -4.08 -0.64
CA LEU A 245 -11.49 -2.71 -0.98
C LEU A 245 -13.01 -2.53 -0.96
N LYS A 246 -13.77 -3.51 -1.47
CA LYS A 246 -15.23 -3.54 -1.39
C LYS A 246 -15.72 -3.54 0.06
N LEU A 247 -15.18 -4.43 0.91
CA LEU A 247 -15.52 -4.47 2.33
C LEU A 247 -15.21 -3.12 3.02
N MET A 248 -14.06 -2.52 2.72
CA MET A 248 -13.65 -1.23 3.29
C MET A 248 -14.63 -0.10 2.91
N ARG A 249 -15.17 -0.10 1.68
CA ARG A 249 -16.20 0.88 1.25
C ARG A 249 -17.55 0.62 1.90
N GLU A 250 -17.99 -0.63 1.96
CA GLU A 250 -19.34 -1.02 2.41
C GLU A 250 -19.45 -1.11 3.94
N SER A 251 -18.35 -1.44 4.62
CA SER A 251 -18.30 -1.66 6.07
C SER A 251 -17.05 -0.99 6.70
N PRO A 252 -16.95 0.35 6.66
CA PRO A 252 -15.75 1.05 7.11
C PRO A 252 -15.42 0.86 8.61
N ARG A 253 -16.41 0.63 9.46
CA ARG A 253 -16.18 0.34 10.89
C ARG A 253 -15.52 -1.02 11.08
N ASP A 254 -16.01 -2.05 10.38
CA ASP A 254 -15.46 -3.40 10.41
C ASP A 254 -14.00 -3.41 9.90
N ALA A 255 -13.76 -2.71 8.79
CA ALA A 255 -12.42 -2.52 8.25
C ALA A 255 -11.49 -1.76 9.23
N ALA A 256 -12.03 -0.74 9.93
CA ALA A 256 -11.25 0.02 10.91
C ALA A 256 -10.83 -0.84 12.11
N GLU A 257 -11.71 -1.68 12.63
CA GLU A 257 -11.40 -2.61 13.72
C GLU A 257 -10.31 -3.62 13.31
N ILE A 258 -10.39 -4.15 12.09
CA ILE A 258 -9.38 -5.06 11.55
C ILE A 258 -8.03 -4.35 11.42
N CYS A 259 -8.00 -3.19 10.78
CA CYS A 259 -6.77 -2.46 10.51
C CYS A 259 -6.12 -1.89 11.79
N SER A 260 -6.92 -1.51 12.79
CA SER A 260 -6.50 -0.93 14.06
C SER A 260 -5.39 -1.75 14.73
N LYS A 261 -5.56 -3.04 14.82
CA LYS A 261 -4.61 -3.97 15.46
C LYS A 261 -3.24 -3.98 14.76
N LYS A 262 -3.24 -3.96 13.43
CA LYS A 262 -2.00 -4.04 12.64
C LYS A 262 -1.31 -2.70 12.49
N LEU A 263 -2.10 -1.61 12.38
CA LEU A 263 -1.57 -0.25 12.26
C LEU A 263 -1.16 0.35 13.62
N GLY A 264 -1.61 -0.23 14.73
CA GLY A 264 -1.37 0.32 16.08
C GLY A 264 -2.14 1.63 16.32
N TRP A 265 -3.23 1.88 15.60
CA TRP A 265 -4.07 3.06 15.72
C TRP A 265 -5.42 2.69 16.36
N PRO A 266 -6.01 3.57 17.20
CA PRO A 266 -7.38 3.35 17.66
C PRO A 266 -8.36 3.29 16.49
N PRO A 267 -9.47 2.51 16.57
CA PRO A 267 -10.42 2.38 15.47
C PRO A 267 -10.98 3.72 14.96
N GLU A 268 -11.23 4.68 15.83
CA GLU A 268 -11.68 6.04 15.46
C GLU A 268 -10.62 6.80 14.65
N ALA A 269 -9.34 6.58 14.90
CA ALA A 269 -8.25 7.17 14.12
C ALA A 269 -8.16 6.54 12.72
N VAL A 270 -8.39 5.22 12.60
CA VAL A 270 -8.52 4.54 11.30
C VAL A 270 -9.74 5.05 10.54
N LEU A 271 -10.88 5.26 11.22
CA LEU A 271 -12.06 5.86 10.61
C LEU A 271 -11.81 7.32 10.17
N ARG A 272 -10.94 8.05 10.86
CA ARG A 272 -10.52 9.39 10.41
C ARG A 272 -9.75 9.31 9.09
N ALA A 273 -8.79 8.38 8.97
CA ALA A 273 -8.08 8.12 7.71
C ALA A 273 -9.06 7.68 6.60
N HIS A 274 -9.99 6.79 6.91
CA HIS A 274 -11.02 6.34 5.96
C HIS A 274 -11.89 7.49 5.43
N ARG A 275 -12.26 8.48 6.25
CA ARG A 275 -13.03 9.64 5.77
C ARG A 275 -12.31 10.42 4.67
N ILE A 276 -10.98 10.34 4.61
CA ILE A 276 -10.15 11.00 3.59
C ILE A 276 -10.02 10.12 2.36
N SER A 277 -9.60 8.89 2.54
CA SER A 277 -9.25 7.98 1.43
C SER A 277 -10.38 7.05 1.01
N GLY A 278 -11.36 6.79 1.88
CA GLY A 278 -12.47 5.89 1.58
C GLY A 278 -13.25 6.23 0.30
N PRO A 279 -13.61 7.50 0.06
CA PRO A 279 -14.25 7.90 -1.20
C PRO A 279 -13.37 7.72 -2.45
N LEU A 280 -12.07 7.54 -2.28
CA LEU A 280 -11.10 7.37 -3.35
C LEU A 280 -10.72 5.90 -3.59
N LEU A 281 -11.27 4.95 -2.81
CA LEU A 281 -11.02 3.53 -3.01
C LEU A 281 -11.73 3.04 -4.27
N PRO A 282 -11.01 2.45 -5.26
CA PRO A 282 -11.57 2.10 -6.56
C PRO A 282 -12.54 0.93 -6.47
N VAL A 283 -13.45 0.85 -7.42
CA VAL A 283 -14.41 -0.26 -7.52
C VAL A 283 -13.79 -1.46 -8.22
N ASP A 284 -13.08 -1.25 -9.31
CA ASP A 284 -12.59 -2.30 -10.20
C ASP A 284 -11.15 -2.10 -10.71
N GLY A 285 -10.46 -1.09 -10.22
CA GLY A 285 -9.05 -0.84 -10.50
C GLY A 285 -8.72 -0.36 -11.89
N ARG A 286 -9.71 0.06 -12.70
CA ARG A 286 -9.47 0.64 -14.03
C ARG A 286 -8.48 1.78 -13.96
N ILE A 287 -7.66 1.87 -14.99
CA ILE A 287 -6.60 2.88 -15.08
C ILE A 287 -7.16 4.12 -15.77
N ASP A 288 -7.17 5.24 -15.07
CA ASP A 288 -7.49 6.53 -15.66
C ASP A 288 -6.29 7.06 -16.46
N VAL A 289 -6.28 6.76 -17.76
CA VAL A 289 -5.21 7.16 -18.67
C VAL A 289 -5.11 8.68 -18.79
N ALA A 290 -6.23 9.40 -18.66
CA ALA A 290 -6.21 10.87 -18.70
C ALA A 290 -5.51 11.42 -17.45
N ALA A 291 -5.79 10.87 -16.27
CA ALA A 291 -5.07 11.22 -15.04
C ALA A 291 -3.58 10.91 -15.16
N LEU A 292 -3.21 9.75 -15.70
CA LEU A 292 -1.80 9.37 -15.91
C LEU A 292 -1.08 10.37 -16.84
N GLY A 293 -1.76 10.84 -17.89
CA GLY A 293 -1.24 11.86 -18.80
C GLY A 293 -1.01 13.22 -18.12
N VAL A 294 -1.96 13.66 -17.26
CA VAL A 294 -1.81 14.86 -16.44
C VAL A 294 -0.63 14.71 -15.48
N MET A 295 -0.53 13.59 -14.79
CA MET A 295 0.57 13.31 -13.86
C MET A 295 1.93 13.36 -14.56
N GLN A 296 2.07 12.70 -15.72
CA GLN A 296 3.32 12.72 -16.51
C GLN A 296 3.68 14.14 -16.95
N GLY A 297 2.68 14.93 -17.37
CA GLY A 297 2.88 16.34 -17.72
C GLY A 297 3.40 17.16 -16.53
N THR A 298 2.76 17.01 -15.38
CA THR A 298 3.13 17.67 -14.13
C THR A 298 4.55 17.29 -13.67
N LEU A 299 4.88 16.00 -13.69
CA LEU A 299 6.23 15.56 -13.30
C LEU A 299 7.32 16.09 -14.22
N LEU A 300 7.04 16.25 -15.53
CA LEU A 300 7.96 16.89 -16.47
C LEU A 300 8.10 18.38 -16.18
N GLU A 301 7.00 19.10 -15.96
CA GLU A 301 6.99 20.53 -15.62
C GLU A 301 7.83 20.83 -14.38
N TYR A 302 7.77 19.95 -13.38
CA TYR A 302 8.55 20.09 -12.15
C TYR A 302 9.94 19.44 -12.20
N ASP A 303 10.45 19.04 -13.37
CA ASP A 303 11.76 18.38 -13.58
C ASP A 303 11.97 17.09 -12.77
N VAL A 304 10.90 16.42 -12.40
CA VAL A 304 10.96 15.13 -11.70
C VAL A 304 11.33 14.02 -12.68
N ILE A 305 10.76 14.08 -13.88
CA ILE A 305 11.14 13.25 -15.04
C ILE A 305 11.73 14.15 -16.13
N LYS A 306 12.56 13.59 -17.00
CA LYS A 306 13.25 14.34 -18.07
C LYS A 306 12.57 14.21 -19.43
N LYS A 307 11.76 13.17 -19.59
CA LYS A 307 11.03 12.90 -20.84
C LYS A 307 9.68 12.23 -20.54
N LYS A 308 8.76 12.37 -21.48
CA LYS A 308 7.52 11.59 -21.50
C LYS A 308 7.78 10.26 -22.22
N LEU A 309 7.29 9.17 -21.65
CA LEU A 309 7.15 7.89 -22.35
C LEU A 309 5.72 7.76 -22.89
N PRO A 310 5.46 6.90 -23.88
CA PRO A 310 4.09 6.52 -24.23
C PRO A 310 3.32 6.05 -22.99
N LEU A 311 2.09 6.51 -22.82
CA LEU A 311 1.31 6.19 -21.60
C LEU A 311 1.13 4.68 -21.43
N GLU A 312 0.98 3.95 -22.52
CA GLU A 312 0.82 2.49 -22.56
C GLU A 312 2.03 1.72 -22.03
N ASP A 313 3.20 2.34 -21.97
CA ASP A 313 4.39 1.72 -21.38
C ASP A 313 4.30 1.60 -19.88
N HIS A 314 3.47 2.43 -19.23
CA HIS A 314 3.34 2.47 -17.77
C HIS A 314 2.37 1.42 -17.20
N PHE A 315 1.49 0.82 -18.01
CA PHE A 315 0.43 -0.06 -17.52
C PHE A 315 0.10 -1.21 -18.45
N THR A 316 -0.70 -2.15 -17.96
CA THR A 316 -1.40 -3.17 -18.76
C THR A 316 -2.89 -3.19 -18.40
N ARG A 317 -3.75 -3.49 -19.40
CA ARG A 317 -5.19 -3.67 -19.18
C ARG A 317 -5.57 -5.14 -18.94
N GLU A 318 -4.61 -6.04 -18.90
CA GLU A 318 -4.85 -7.49 -18.80
C GLU A 318 -5.65 -7.87 -17.54
N PHE A 319 -5.47 -7.12 -16.45
CA PHE A 319 -6.02 -7.46 -15.14
C PHE A 319 -7.24 -6.62 -14.74
N THR A 320 -7.56 -5.58 -15.48
CA THR A 320 -8.67 -4.66 -15.16
C THR A 320 -9.73 -4.64 -16.28
N PRO A 321 -11.03 -4.52 -15.95
CA PRO A 321 -11.60 -4.36 -14.61
C PRO A 321 -11.49 -5.63 -13.76
N VAL A 322 -11.16 -5.49 -12.47
CA VAL A 322 -11.18 -6.58 -11.51
C VAL A 322 -12.63 -6.85 -11.11
N ARG A 323 -13.07 -8.11 -11.25
CA ARG A 323 -14.44 -8.53 -10.89
C ARG A 323 -14.43 -9.29 -9.57
N VAL A 324 -15.22 -8.82 -8.57
CA VAL A 324 -15.39 -9.40 -7.24
C VAL A 324 -16.84 -9.43 -6.81
#